data_9c66c17cfe61890f5fbac7b6ca475874
#
_entry.id   9c66c17cfe61890f5fbac7b6ca475874
#
_cell.length_a   1.000
_cell.length_b   1.000
_cell.length_c   1.000
_cell.angle_alpha   90.00
_cell.angle_beta   90.00
_cell.angle_gamma   90.00
#
_symmetry.space_group_name_H-M   'P 1'
#
loop_
_entity.id
_entity.type
_entity.pdbx_description
1 polymer ?
#
loop_
_entity_poly.entity_id
_entity_poly.type
_entity_poly.pdbx_seq_one_letter_code
_entity_poly.pdbx_strand_id
1 'polypeptide(L)'
;MLTVKIMTSAGPAEVAVGKPAGRPRFLVVLTHGAGGTPDTADVLAVRDAARALGAVTALVTQPYRVRGSRAPGSAARQDAAWAEIVAALSDSGLPLVQGGRSNGARVACRTARQVGAAGVIALAFPLHPPGRPGTPGQPGKSRDAELRAAGTRVLVLNGDRDPFGIPEPDDATRVVVLPGETHALSKNPAAIGEAVASWLGTLPGIGSRPPSVSGQAPPS
;
A
#
# COMPACT_ATOMS: atom_id res chain seq x y z
N MET A 1 -0.33 -19.32 3.35
CA MET A 1 0.34 -18.10 3.86
C MET A 1 0.97 -18.43 5.19
N LEU A 2 2.19 -17.96 5.45
CA LEU A 2 2.88 -18.11 6.73
C LEU A 2 2.62 -16.84 7.56
N THR A 3 2.20 -17.00 8.82
CA THR A 3 2.06 -15.87 9.75
C THR A 3 3.28 -15.79 10.65
N VAL A 4 3.91 -14.63 10.70
CA VAL A 4 5.06 -14.33 11.56
C VAL A 4 4.76 -13.15 12.47
N LYS A 5 5.43 -13.08 13.62
CA LYS A 5 5.39 -11.91 14.50
C LYS A 5 6.69 -11.12 14.35
N ILE A 6 6.56 -9.81 14.16
CA ILE A 6 7.68 -8.86 14.13
C ILE A 6 7.56 -7.96 15.35
N MET A 7 8.60 -7.95 16.17
CA MET A 7 8.65 -7.06 17.35
C MET A 7 9.05 -5.66 16.91
N THR A 8 8.31 -4.66 17.39
CA THR A 8 8.58 -3.25 17.10
C THR A 8 8.61 -2.43 18.39
N SER A 9 9.10 -1.20 18.31
CA SER A 9 9.05 -0.23 19.40
C SER A 9 7.63 0.06 19.91
N ALA A 10 6.62 -0.19 19.06
CA ALA A 10 5.20 -0.07 19.40
C ALA A 10 4.54 -1.38 19.86
N GLY A 11 5.30 -2.47 20.00
CA GLY A 11 4.83 -3.82 20.33
C GLY A 11 4.79 -4.76 19.12
N PRO A 12 4.29 -5.99 19.25
CA PRO A 12 4.29 -6.98 18.17
C PRO A 12 3.32 -6.59 17.06
N ALA A 13 3.77 -6.74 15.82
CA ALA A 13 2.94 -6.80 14.62
C ALA A 13 2.74 -8.25 14.19
N GLU A 14 1.61 -8.58 13.58
CA GLU A 14 1.38 -9.87 12.94
C GLU A 14 1.41 -9.69 11.41
N VAL A 15 2.15 -10.54 10.72
CA VAL A 15 2.38 -10.41 9.29
C VAL A 15 2.08 -11.73 8.60
N ALA A 16 1.10 -11.73 7.70
CA ALA A 16 0.78 -12.86 6.85
C ALA A 16 1.56 -12.76 5.53
N VAL A 17 2.57 -13.60 5.36
CA VAL A 17 3.47 -13.60 4.19
C VAL A 17 2.99 -14.63 3.16
N GLY A 18 2.89 -14.20 1.91
CA GLY A 18 2.57 -15.03 0.76
C GLY A 18 3.65 -14.93 -0.32
N LYS A 19 4.06 -16.08 -0.87
CA LYS A 19 5.03 -16.14 -1.99
C LYS A 19 4.30 -16.29 -3.33
N PRO A 20 4.85 -15.78 -4.45
CA PRO A 20 4.34 -16.07 -5.78
C PRO A 20 4.58 -17.53 -6.15
N ALA A 21 3.95 -18.01 -7.23
CA ALA A 21 4.17 -19.36 -7.74
C ALA A 21 5.58 -19.59 -8.31
N GLY A 22 6.25 -18.52 -8.80
CA GLY A 22 7.59 -18.56 -9.38
C GLY A 22 8.62 -17.79 -8.55
N ARG A 23 9.74 -17.45 -9.20
CA ARG A 23 10.79 -16.65 -8.58
C ARG A 23 10.28 -15.29 -8.15
N PRO A 24 10.48 -14.87 -6.89
CA PRO A 24 10.14 -13.54 -6.44
C PRO A 24 10.83 -12.43 -7.23
N ARG A 25 10.10 -11.38 -7.56
CA ARG A 25 10.59 -10.23 -8.33
C ARG A 25 10.62 -8.94 -7.54
N PHE A 26 9.66 -8.75 -6.65
CA PHE A 26 9.53 -7.58 -5.79
C PHE A 26 8.76 -7.94 -4.52
N LEU A 27 8.78 -7.04 -3.54
CA LEU A 27 8.06 -7.16 -2.27
C LEU A 27 6.93 -6.14 -2.22
N VAL A 28 5.73 -6.57 -1.80
CA VAL A 28 4.60 -5.68 -1.51
C VAL A 28 4.19 -5.82 -0.06
N VAL A 29 4.26 -4.73 0.71
CA VAL A 29 3.86 -4.69 2.12
C VAL A 29 2.61 -3.83 2.26
N LEU A 30 1.53 -4.43 2.76
CA LEU A 30 0.21 -3.79 2.84
C LEU A 30 -0.32 -3.77 4.27
N THR A 31 -1.05 -2.72 4.63
CA THR A 31 -1.71 -2.64 5.94
C THR A 31 -3.13 -2.06 5.86
N HIS A 32 -3.83 -2.15 6.97
CA HIS A 32 -5.25 -1.82 7.14
C HIS A 32 -5.50 -0.36 7.55
N GLY A 33 -6.76 0.05 7.47
CA GLY A 33 -7.25 1.31 8.04
C GLY A 33 -7.39 1.27 9.56
N ALA A 34 -7.68 2.42 10.15
CA ALA A 34 -7.92 2.52 11.60
C ALA A 34 -9.04 1.58 12.03
N GLY A 35 -8.79 0.78 13.07
CA GLY A 35 -9.74 -0.18 13.64
C GLY A 35 -10.06 -1.39 12.76
N GLY A 36 -9.46 -1.51 11.57
CA GLY A 36 -9.65 -2.62 10.63
C GLY A 36 -8.62 -3.74 10.75
N THR A 37 -8.66 -4.64 9.77
CA THR A 37 -7.75 -5.76 9.55
C THR A 37 -7.27 -5.75 8.08
N PRO A 38 -6.16 -6.40 7.73
CA PRO A 38 -5.61 -6.34 6.36
C PRO A 38 -6.26 -7.32 5.37
N ASP A 39 -7.38 -7.93 5.72
CA ASP A 39 -8.13 -8.91 4.91
C ASP A 39 -9.38 -8.32 4.22
N THR A 40 -9.42 -7.00 4.05
CA THR A 40 -10.50 -6.33 3.31
C THR A 40 -10.39 -6.57 1.80
N ALA A 41 -11.53 -6.54 1.08
CA ALA A 41 -11.61 -6.91 -0.33
C ALA A 41 -10.65 -6.10 -1.22
N ASP A 42 -10.49 -4.80 -0.94
CA ASP A 42 -9.59 -3.89 -1.63
C ASP A 42 -8.11 -4.26 -1.41
N VAL A 43 -7.70 -4.53 -0.16
CA VAL A 43 -6.33 -4.95 0.17
C VAL A 43 -6.01 -6.32 -0.43
N LEU A 44 -6.97 -7.24 -0.38
CA LEU A 44 -6.83 -8.57 -0.99
C LEU A 44 -6.71 -8.49 -2.52
N ALA A 45 -7.45 -7.59 -3.18
CA ALA A 45 -7.32 -7.37 -4.62
C ALA A 45 -5.90 -6.87 -5.00
N VAL A 46 -5.33 -5.95 -4.23
CA VAL A 46 -3.93 -5.51 -4.41
C VAL A 46 -2.96 -6.68 -4.23
N ARG A 47 -3.12 -7.46 -3.15
CA ARG A 47 -2.31 -8.65 -2.89
C ARG A 47 -2.30 -9.61 -4.08
N ASP A 48 -3.49 -9.93 -4.60
CA ASP A 48 -3.63 -10.95 -5.64
C ASP A 48 -3.08 -10.46 -6.98
N ALA A 49 -3.33 -9.20 -7.34
CA ALA A 49 -2.74 -8.57 -8.51
C ALA A 49 -1.19 -8.53 -8.44
N ALA A 50 -0.64 -8.16 -7.29
CA ALA A 50 0.81 -8.13 -7.09
C ALA A 50 1.43 -9.54 -7.15
N ARG A 51 0.79 -10.54 -6.54
CA ARG A 51 1.27 -11.94 -6.60
C ARG A 51 1.27 -12.51 -8.01
N ALA A 52 0.26 -12.20 -8.82
CA ALA A 52 0.21 -12.59 -10.22
C ALA A 52 1.39 -12.03 -11.03
N LEU A 53 1.94 -10.88 -10.63
CA LEU A 53 3.11 -10.25 -11.22
C LEU A 53 4.45 -10.71 -10.58
N GLY A 54 4.41 -11.65 -9.66
CA GLY A 54 5.60 -12.22 -9.02
C GLY A 54 6.01 -11.55 -7.71
N ALA A 55 5.11 -10.86 -7.02
CA ALA A 55 5.41 -10.29 -5.71
C ALA A 55 5.43 -11.32 -4.59
N VAL A 56 6.38 -11.19 -3.67
CA VAL A 56 6.16 -11.59 -2.28
C VAL A 56 5.22 -10.58 -1.65
N THR A 57 4.19 -11.02 -0.95
CA THR A 57 3.22 -10.12 -0.32
C THR A 57 3.20 -10.29 1.19
N ALA A 58 3.17 -9.20 1.93
CA ALA A 58 3.08 -9.17 3.38
C ALA A 58 1.86 -8.33 3.80
N LEU A 59 0.88 -8.97 4.42
CA LEU A 59 -0.29 -8.31 4.98
C LEU A 59 -0.06 -8.08 6.48
N VAL A 60 0.01 -6.83 6.89
CA VAL A 60 0.43 -6.43 8.23
C VAL A 60 -0.76 -6.02 9.08
N THR A 61 -0.96 -6.72 10.20
CA THR A 61 -1.78 -6.24 11.31
C THR A 61 -0.89 -5.41 12.23
N GLN A 62 -1.16 -4.11 12.31
CA GLN A 62 -0.32 -3.17 13.04
C GLN A 62 -0.34 -3.41 14.57
N PRO A 63 0.73 -3.05 15.30
CA PRO A 63 0.89 -3.36 16.73
C PRO A 63 -0.30 -2.91 17.61
N TYR A 64 -0.91 -1.76 17.31
CA TYR A 64 -2.05 -1.30 18.10
C TYR A 64 -3.27 -2.24 17.94
N ARG A 65 -3.46 -2.82 16.75
CA ARG A 65 -4.54 -3.78 16.47
C ARG A 65 -4.28 -5.14 17.13
N VAL A 66 -3.03 -5.61 17.08
CA VAL A 66 -2.61 -6.84 17.78
C VAL A 66 -2.91 -6.73 19.29
N ARG A 67 -2.77 -5.54 19.87
CA ARG A 67 -3.16 -5.28 21.28
C ARG A 67 -4.66 -5.06 21.51
N GLY A 68 -5.50 -5.22 20.49
CA GLY A 68 -6.95 -5.05 20.59
C GLY A 68 -7.44 -3.60 20.50
N SER A 69 -6.56 -2.59 20.36
CA SER A 69 -6.97 -1.20 20.21
C SER A 69 -7.54 -0.92 18.81
N ARG A 70 -8.57 -0.07 18.74
CA ARG A 70 -9.08 0.46 17.46
C ARG A 70 -8.46 1.82 17.12
N ALA A 71 -7.82 2.48 18.07
CA ALA A 71 -7.17 3.78 17.88
C ALA A 71 -5.69 3.61 17.53
N PRO A 72 -5.24 4.14 16.39
CA PRO A 72 -3.87 3.92 15.91
C PRO A 72 -2.78 4.65 16.71
N GLY A 73 -3.14 5.66 17.52
CA GLY A 73 -2.19 6.48 18.25
C GLY A 73 -1.57 7.59 17.38
N SER A 74 -0.43 8.15 17.82
CA SER A 74 0.24 9.24 17.09
C SER A 74 0.85 8.78 15.76
N ALA A 75 0.94 9.69 14.80
CA ALA A 75 1.57 9.42 13.50
C ALA A 75 3.02 8.94 13.67
N ALA A 76 3.81 9.64 14.47
CA ALA A 76 5.22 9.29 14.69
C ALA A 76 5.41 7.85 15.21
N ARG A 77 4.57 7.40 16.16
CA ARG A 77 4.64 6.03 16.67
C ARG A 77 4.26 4.97 15.64
N GLN A 78 3.26 5.29 14.80
CA GLN A 78 2.86 4.39 13.70
C GLN A 78 3.96 4.30 12.65
N ASP A 79 4.54 5.43 12.26
CA ASP A 79 5.56 5.53 11.23
C ASP A 79 6.85 4.82 11.66
N ALA A 80 7.28 4.97 12.92
CA ALA A 80 8.42 4.25 13.47
C ALA A 80 8.20 2.72 13.42
N ALA A 81 7.07 2.24 13.95
CA ALA A 81 6.76 0.82 13.93
C ALA A 81 6.64 0.26 12.51
N TRP A 82 6.08 1.03 11.58
CA TRP A 82 5.97 0.63 10.17
C TRP A 82 7.35 0.50 9.52
N ALA A 83 8.25 1.46 9.74
CA ALA A 83 9.61 1.40 9.22
C ALA A 83 10.37 0.16 9.76
N GLU A 84 10.22 -0.16 11.05
CA GLU A 84 10.80 -1.36 11.65
C GLU A 84 10.25 -2.65 11.03
N ILE A 85 8.93 -2.72 10.77
CA ILE A 85 8.30 -3.87 10.11
C ILE A 85 8.84 -4.04 8.69
N VAL A 86 8.87 -2.95 7.92
CA VAL A 86 9.35 -2.97 6.54
C VAL A 86 10.82 -3.36 6.49
N ALA A 87 11.67 -2.82 7.38
CA ALA A 87 13.07 -3.20 7.46
C ALA A 87 13.26 -4.69 7.70
N ALA A 88 12.50 -5.28 8.63
CA ALA A 88 12.54 -6.73 8.91
C ALA A 88 12.09 -7.61 7.73
N LEU A 89 11.29 -7.07 6.79
CA LEU A 89 10.80 -7.79 5.62
C LEU A 89 11.65 -7.57 4.35
N SER A 90 12.47 -6.52 4.31
CA SER A 90 13.20 -6.06 3.11
C SER A 90 14.58 -6.70 2.93
N ASP A 91 14.95 -7.67 3.75
CA ASP A 91 16.28 -8.32 3.79
C ASP A 91 16.64 -9.09 2.49
N SER A 92 15.70 -9.22 1.56
CA SER A 92 15.88 -9.96 0.29
C SER A 92 16.47 -9.16 -0.86
N GLY A 93 16.71 -7.86 -0.70
CA GLY A 93 17.19 -6.97 -1.78
C GLY A 93 16.19 -6.76 -2.93
N LEU A 94 14.93 -7.19 -2.78
CA LEU A 94 13.89 -7.00 -3.78
C LEU A 94 13.38 -5.55 -3.79
N PRO A 95 13.01 -4.99 -4.96
CA PRO A 95 12.31 -3.71 -5.01
C PRO A 95 11.07 -3.72 -4.11
N LEU A 96 10.90 -2.67 -3.30
CA LEU A 96 9.82 -2.56 -2.33
C LEU A 96 8.70 -1.68 -2.86
N VAL A 97 7.48 -2.19 -2.84
CA VAL A 97 6.25 -1.39 -2.92
C VAL A 97 5.53 -1.51 -1.58
N GLN A 98 5.10 -0.41 -1.03
CA GLN A 98 4.29 -0.44 0.17
C GLN A 98 2.91 0.17 -0.07
N GLY A 99 1.97 -0.08 0.83
CA GLY A 99 0.65 0.49 0.68
C GLY A 99 -0.27 0.16 1.85
N GLY A 100 -1.49 0.59 1.70
CA GLY A 100 -2.51 0.31 2.69
C GLY A 100 -3.79 1.07 2.43
N ARG A 101 -4.75 0.88 3.32
CA ARG A 101 -6.07 1.47 3.25
C ARG A 101 -6.24 2.57 4.28
N SER A 102 -6.82 3.72 3.88
CA SER A 102 -7.19 4.83 4.78
C SER A 102 -6.02 5.29 5.66
N ASN A 103 -6.04 5.04 6.95
CA ASN A 103 -4.93 5.34 7.84
C ASN A 103 -3.63 4.63 7.43
N GLY A 104 -3.71 3.39 6.95
CA GLY A 104 -2.56 2.65 6.42
C GLY A 104 -1.96 3.30 5.16
N ALA A 105 -2.80 3.85 4.28
CA ALA A 105 -2.33 4.61 3.12
C ALA A 105 -1.52 5.84 3.54
N ARG A 106 -1.96 6.55 4.57
CA ARG A 106 -1.22 7.69 5.13
C ARG A 106 0.14 7.30 5.70
N VAL A 107 0.18 6.21 6.48
CA VAL A 107 1.45 5.67 7.01
C VAL A 107 2.39 5.32 5.86
N ALA A 108 1.91 4.62 4.83
CA ALA A 108 2.71 4.26 3.67
C ALA A 108 3.25 5.51 2.94
N CYS A 109 2.44 6.56 2.74
CA CYS A 109 2.92 7.79 2.10
C CYS A 109 4.00 8.49 2.93
N ARG A 110 3.80 8.66 4.25
CA ARG A 110 4.75 9.38 5.11
C ARG A 110 6.09 8.69 5.26
N THR A 111 6.11 7.36 5.19
CA THR A 111 7.33 6.56 5.42
C THR A 111 8.06 6.15 4.15
N ALA A 112 7.47 6.38 2.96
CA ALA A 112 7.98 5.85 1.69
C ALA A 112 9.44 6.20 1.42
N ARG A 113 9.81 7.46 1.61
CA ARG A 113 11.19 7.92 1.46
C ARG A 113 12.14 7.25 2.45
N GLN A 114 11.72 7.12 3.72
CA GLN A 114 12.52 6.53 4.79
C GLN A 114 12.85 5.06 4.52
N VAL A 115 11.90 4.30 4.00
CA VAL A 115 12.07 2.87 3.74
C VAL A 115 12.57 2.55 2.34
N GLY A 116 12.83 3.55 1.51
CA GLY A 116 13.30 3.37 0.14
C GLY A 116 12.29 2.69 -0.79
N ALA A 117 11.00 2.99 -0.63
CA ALA A 117 9.95 2.40 -1.45
C ALA A 117 10.05 2.85 -2.90
N ALA A 118 10.00 1.91 -3.85
CA ALA A 118 9.92 2.17 -5.28
C ALA A 118 8.53 2.69 -5.71
N GLY A 119 7.52 2.50 -4.86
CA GLY A 119 6.17 3.02 -5.08
C GLY A 119 5.25 2.81 -3.89
N VAL A 120 4.14 3.55 -3.88
CA VAL A 120 3.11 3.49 -2.84
C VAL A 120 1.74 3.21 -3.47
N ILE A 121 0.97 2.29 -2.90
CA ILE A 121 -0.45 2.05 -3.23
C ILE A 121 -1.31 2.56 -2.08
N ALA A 122 -2.06 3.64 -2.34
CA ALA A 122 -2.89 4.33 -1.37
C ALA A 122 -4.37 4.07 -1.66
N LEU A 123 -4.98 3.12 -0.94
CA LEU A 123 -6.40 2.79 -1.05
C LEU A 123 -7.24 3.70 -0.15
N ALA A 124 -8.27 4.32 -0.70
CA ALA A 124 -9.15 5.24 0.01
C ALA A 124 -8.35 6.25 0.84
N PHE A 125 -7.42 6.97 0.21
CA PHE A 125 -6.62 7.97 0.90
C PHE A 125 -7.53 9.09 1.40
N PRO A 126 -7.61 9.32 2.73
CA PRO A 126 -8.54 10.29 3.29
C PRO A 126 -7.95 11.70 3.22
N LEU A 127 -8.21 12.42 2.12
CA LEU A 127 -7.71 13.78 1.89
C LEU A 127 -8.05 14.73 3.03
N HIS A 128 -9.26 14.60 3.58
CA HIS A 128 -9.72 15.42 4.71
C HIS A 128 -9.95 14.57 5.98
N PRO A 129 -9.80 15.16 7.17
CA PRO A 129 -10.23 14.52 8.42
C PRO A 129 -11.75 14.31 8.44
N PRO A 130 -12.24 13.30 9.19
CA PRO A 130 -13.67 13.11 9.41
C PRO A 130 -14.37 14.39 9.89
N GLY A 131 -15.53 14.72 9.29
CA GLY A 131 -16.36 15.84 9.69
C GLY A 131 -15.80 17.25 9.42
N ARG A 132 -14.72 17.37 8.62
CA ARG A 132 -14.09 18.67 8.29
C ARG A 132 -13.70 18.78 6.82
N PRO A 133 -14.66 18.68 5.88
CA PRO A 133 -14.35 18.78 4.44
C PRO A 133 -13.99 20.20 3.99
N GLY A 134 -14.16 21.20 4.86
CA GLY A 134 -14.09 22.63 4.47
C GLY A 134 -15.41 23.15 3.90
N THR A 135 -15.47 24.47 3.75
CA THR A 135 -16.57 25.18 3.10
C THR A 135 -16.01 26.10 2.01
N PRO A 136 -16.82 26.55 1.04
CA PRO A 136 -16.38 27.55 0.08
C PRO A 136 -15.76 28.77 0.78
N GLY A 137 -14.50 29.10 0.44
CA GLY A 137 -13.75 30.18 1.07
C GLY A 137 -13.01 29.82 2.38
N GLN A 138 -13.26 28.64 2.97
CA GLN A 138 -12.50 28.11 4.11
C GLN A 138 -12.14 26.65 3.85
N PRO A 139 -11.03 26.38 3.15
CA PRO A 139 -10.62 25.01 2.86
C PRO A 139 -10.40 24.27 4.18
N GLY A 140 -10.96 23.07 4.27
CA GLY A 140 -10.78 22.18 5.41
C GLY A 140 -9.32 21.78 5.57
N LYS A 141 -8.98 21.23 6.72
CA LYS A 141 -7.65 20.68 6.95
C LYS A 141 -7.38 19.58 5.92
N SER A 142 -6.36 19.76 5.08
CA SER A 142 -5.95 18.79 4.06
C SER A 142 -4.80 17.93 4.56
N ARG A 143 -4.72 16.68 4.07
CA ARG A 143 -3.61 15.76 4.24
C ARG A 143 -2.81 15.59 2.94
N ASP A 144 -3.03 16.46 1.97
CA ASP A 144 -2.31 16.41 0.69
C ASP A 144 -0.80 16.43 0.88
N ALA A 145 -0.29 17.22 1.83
CA ALA A 145 1.12 17.25 2.18
C ALA A 145 1.69 15.87 2.59
N GLU A 146 0.90 15.01 3.26
CA GLU A 146 1.34 13.64 3.59
C GLU A 146 1.48 12.79 2.32
N LEU A 147 0.58 12.97 1.36
CA LEU A 147 0.62 12.28 0.08
C LEU A 147 1.85 12.71 -0.75
N ARG A 148 2.09 14.02 -0.87
CA ARG A 148 3.24 14.58 -1.63
C ARG A 148 4.58 14.27 -0.99
N ALA A 149 4.61 14.08 0.34
CA ALA A 149 5.83 13.73 1.07
C ALA A 149 6.35 12.31 0.75
N ALA A 150 5.58 11.48 0.04
CA ALA A 150 6.01 10.12 -0.34
C ALA A 150 7.34 10.12 -1.11
N GLY A 151 7.60 11.13 -1.96
CA GLY A 151 8.88 11.30 -2.66
C GLY A 151 9.19 10.17 -3.65
N THR A 152 8.16 9.42 -4.06
CA THR A 152 8.20 8.34 -5.04
C THR A 152 6.86 8.29 -5.79
N ARG A 153 6.72 7.37 -6.74
CA ARG A 153 5.46 7.20 -7.46
C ARG A 153 4.35 6.69 -6.55
N VAL A 154 3.16 7.28 -6.64
CA VAL A 154 1.99 6.90 -5.86
C VAL A 154 0.82 6.56 -6.77
N LEU A 155 0.16 5.42 -6.52
CA LEU A 155 -1.15 5.12 -7.04
C LEU A 155 -2.19 5.33 -5.95
N VAL A 156 -3.10 6.26 -6.17
CA VAL A 156 -4.28 6.47 -5.32
C VAL A 156 -5.50 5.81 -5.97
N LEU A 157 -6.25 5.02 -5.22
CA LEU A 157 -7.56 4.51 -5.62
C LEU A 157 -8.60 4.97 -4.60
N ASN A 158 -9.51 5.85 -5.02
CA ASN A 158 -10.60 6.35 -4.19
C ASN A 158 -11.96 6.12 -4.87
N GLY A 159 -13.01 5.95 -4.07
CA GLY A 159 -14.38 5.95 -4.58
C GLY A 159 -14.86 7.37 -4.91
N ASP A 160 -15.71 7.50 -5.93
CA ASP A 160 -16.33 8.79 -6.29
C ASP A 160 -17.29 9.33 -5.19
N ARG A 161 -17.68 8.45 -4.25
CA ARG A 161 -18.52 8.76 -3.10
C ARG A 161 -17.76 8.71 -1.77
N ASP A 162 -16.43 8.86 -1.81
CA ASP A 162 -15.64 8.89 -0.58
C ASP A 162 -15.83 10.22 0.15
N PRO A 163 -16.43 10.24 1.37
CA PRO A 163 -16.70 11.46 2.09
C PRO A 163 -15.46 12.20 2.59
N PHE A 164 -14.29 11.56 2.50
CA PHE A 164 -13.01 12.16 2.90
C PHE A 164 -12.29 12.90 1.76
N GLY A 165 -12.93 13.00 0.59
CA GLY A 165 -12.40 13.69 -0.58
C GLY A 165 -11.44 12.83 -1.40
N ILE A 166 -11.14 13.34 -2.60
CA ILE A 166 -10.29 12.69 -3.59
C ILE A 166 -9.08 13.61 -3.84
N PRO A 167 -7.84 13.13 -3.73
CA PRO A 167 -6.67 13.91 -4.07
C PRO A 167 -6.60 14.24 -5.56
N GLU A 168 -5.99 15.36 -5.90
CA GLU A 168 -5.67 15.70 -7.29
C GLU A 168 -4.44 14.91 -7.75
N PRO A 169 -4.37 14.49 -9.03
CA PRO A 169 -3.18 13.88 -9.60
C PRO A 169 -2.05 14.90 -9.79
N ASP A 170 -0.80 14.41 -9.86
CA ASP A 170 0.38 15.14 -10.31
C ASP A 170 1.35 14.20 -11.04
N ASP A 171 2.55 14.67 -11.38
CA ASP A 171 3.55 13.89 -12.11
C ASP A 171 3.99 12.60 -11.41
N ALA A 172 3.95 12.57 -10.07
CA ALA A 172 4.30 11.42 -9.26
C ALA A 172 3.08 10.61 -8.81
N THR A 173 1.89 11.22 -8.78
CA THR A 173 0.66 10.66 -8.22
C THR A 173 -0.40 10.42 -9.28
N ARG A 174 -0.63 9.14 -9.60
CA ARG A 174 -1.77 8.71 -10.40
C ARG A 174 -2.99 8.52 -9.50
N VAL A 175 -4.10 9.13 -9.85
CA VAL A 175 -5.39 8.95 -9.14
C VAL A 175 -6.37 8.19 -10.04
N VAL A 176 -6.93 7.11 -9.51
CA VAL A 176 -8.00 6.33 -10.13
C VAL A 176 -9.25 6.45 -9.28
N VAL A 177 -10.27 7.05 -9.86
CA VAL A 177 -11.58 7.22 -9.20
C VAL A 177 -12.49 6.05 -9.62
N LEU A 178 -12.98 5.31 -8.65
CA LEU A 178 -13.81 4.13 -8.86
C LEU A 178 -15.30 4.50 -8.76
N PRO A 179 -16.08 4.40 -9.86
CA PRO A 179 -17.48 4.79 -9.88
C PRO A 179 -18.35 3.98 -8.90
N GLY A 180 -19.22 4.66 -8.17
CA GLY A 180 -20.17 4.04 -7.22
C GLY A 180 -19.53 3.52 -5.92
N GLU A 181 -18.21 3.63 -5.79
CA GLU A 181 -17.49 3.22 -4.57
C GLU A 181 -17.52 4.31 -3.51
N THR A 182 -17.50 3.88 -2.26
CA THR A 182 -17.35 4.73 -1.08
C THR A 182 -15.95 4.55 -0.49
N HIS A 183 -15.71 5.10 0.70
CA HIS A 183 -14.48 4.86 1.46
C HIS A 183 -14.16 3.37 1.70
N ALA A 184 -15.15 2.49 1.60
CA ALA A 184 -14.96 1.05 1.81
C ALA A 184 -14.26 0.31 0.65
N LEU A 185 -14.36 0.81 -0.60
CA LEU A 185 -13.80 0.19 -1.81
C LEU A 185 -14.12 -1.32 -1.92
N SER A 186 -15.38 -1.70 -1.66
CA SER A 186 -15.77 -3.10 -1.49
C SER A 186 -16.61 -3.69 -2.62
N LYS A 187 -17.08 -2.87 -3.57
CA LYS A 187 -18.03 -3.32 -4.60
C LYS A 187 -17.34 -3.89 -5.84
N ASN A 188 -16.18 -3.33 -6.21
CA ASN A 188 -15.48 -3.73 -7.42
C ASN A 188 -13.97 -4.01 -7.18
N PRO A 189 -13.63 -5.09 -6.44
CA PRO A 189 -12.23 -5.46 -6.21
C PRO A 189 -11.49 -5.82 -7.51
N ALA A 190 -12.19 -6.26 -8.57
CA ALA A 190 -11.56 -6.55 -9.86
C ALA A 190 -10.96 -5.28 -10.49
N ALA A 191 -11.69 -4.16 -10.52
CA ALA A 191 -11.18 -2.90 -11.03
C ALA A 191 -9.97 -2.38 -10.23
N ILE A 192 -9.94 -2.63 -8.92
CA ILE A 192 -8.77 -2.34 -8.09
C ILE A 192 -7.57 -3.16 -8.54
N GLY A 193 -7.75 -4.48 -8.71
CA GLY A 193 -6.69 -5.39 -9.16
C GLY A 193 -6.13 -5.00 -10.53
N GLU A 194 -6.97 -4.66 -11.49
CA GLU A 194 -6.59 -4.21 -12.83
C GLU A 194 -5.78 -2.91 -12.80
N ALA A 195 -6.25 -1.91 -12.06
CA ALA A 195 -5.56 -0.63 -11.92
C ALA A 195 -4.18 -0.81 -11.27
N VAL A 196 -4.09 -1.64 -10.24
CA VAL A 196 -2.83 -1.96 -9.55
C VAL A 196 -1.88 -2.71 -10.48
N ALA A 197 -2.33 -3.74 -11.20
CA ALA A 197 -1.50 -4.50 -12.12
C ALA A 197 -0.94 -3.61 -13.23
N SER A 198 -1.78 -2.78 -13.84
CA SER A 198 -1.38 -1.80 -14.84
C SER A 198 -0.30 -0.84 -14.31
N TRP A 199 -0.50 -0.29 -13.12
CA TRP A 199 0.42 0.67 -12.53
C TRP A 199 1.74 0.04 -12.09
N LEU A 200 1.71 -1.14 -11.46
CA LEU A 200 2.93 -1.89 -11.09
C LEU A 200 3.80 -2.18 -12.32
N GLY A 201 3.18 -2.45 -13.48
CA GLY A 201 3.87 -2.65 -14.74
C GLY A 201 4.65 -1.42 -15.24
N THR A 202 4.35 -0.22 -14.74
CA THR A 202 5.06 1.03 -15.09
C THR A 202 6.24 1.35 -14.17
N LEU A 203 6.38 0.63 -13.05
CA LEU A 203 7.45 0.90 -12.10
C LEU A 203 8.79 0.33 -12.57
N PRO A 204 9.89 1.10 -12.51
CA PRO A 204 11.23 0.62 -12.81
C PRO A 204 11.60 -0.59 -11.95
N GLY A 205 12.21 -1.62 -12.56
CA GLY A 205 12.61 -2.85 -11.88
C GLY A 205 11.47 -3.82 -11.57
N ILE A 206 10.20 -3.41 -11.68
CA ILE A 206 9.02 -4.25 -11.47
C ILE A 206 8.38 -4.63 -12.80
N GLY A 207 8.17 -3.65 -13.71
CA GLY A 207 7.54 -3.85 -15.02
C GLY A 207 8.40 -4.58 -16.05
N SER A 208 9.72 -4.55 -15.93
CA SER A 208 10.61 -5.22 -16.88
C SER A 208 10.56 -6.75 -16.67
N ARG A 209 10.06 -7.47 -17.67
CA ARG A 209 10.21 -8.93 -17.76
C ARG A 209 11.72 -9.23 -17.80
N PRO A 210 12.28 -10.15 -16.99
CA PRO A 210 13.66 -10.56 -17.16
C PRO A 210 13.85 -11.05 -18.61
N PRO A 211 14.99 -10.76 -19.25
CA PRO A 211 15.27 -11.32 -20.58
C PRO A 211 15.11 -12.84 -20.47
N SER A 212 14.32 -13.40 -21.37
CA SER A 212 14.23 -14.86 -21.52
C SER A 212 15.63 -15.37 -21.77
N VAL A 213 16.17 -16.19 -20.87
CA VAL A 213 17.38 -16.93 -21.12
C VAL A 213 17.04 -17.88 -22.27
N SER A 214 17.33 -17.46 -23.48
CA SER A 214 17.31 -18.34 -24.65
C SER A 214 18.38 -19.40 -24.36
N GLY A 215 17.91 -20.64 -24.11
CA GLY A 215 18.79 -21.79 -23.95
C GLY A 215 19.68 -21.90 -25.20
N GLN A 216 20.97 -21.64 -25.03
CA GLN A 216 21.94 -22.12 -25.99
C GLN A 216 21.95 -23.64 -25.89
N ALA A 217 21.53 -24.28 -26.97
CA ALA A 217 21.76 -25.71 -27.15
C ALA A 217 23.28 -25.96 -27.11
N PRO A 218 23.75 -27.04 -26.46
CA PRO A 218 25.17 -27.40 -26.48
C PRO A 218 25.60 -27.72 -27.94
N PRO A 219 26.81 -27.34 -28.33
CA PRO A 219 27.35 -27.71 -29.66
C PRO A 219 27.53 -29.23 -29.72
N SER A 220 27.19 -29.78 -30.88
CA SER A 220 27.32 -31.19 -31.25
C SER A 220 28.77 -31.60 -31.39
#